data_11cea0dcfbfd0fe29171478aee4fc8a1
#
_entry.id   11cea0dcfbfd0fe29171478aee4fc8a1
#
_cell.length_a   1.000
_cell.length_b   1.000
_cell.length_c   1.000
_cell.angle_alpha   90.00
_cell.angle_beta   90.00
_cell.angle_gamma   90.00
#
_symmetry.space_group_name_H-M   'P 1'
#
loop_
_entity.id
_entity.type
_entity.pdbx_description
1 polymer ?
#
loop_
_entity_poly.entity_id
_entity_poly.type
_entity_poly.pdbx_seq_one_letter_code
_entity_poly.pdbx_strand_id
1 'polypeptide(L)'
;MLDIKMKQKNPIITPETPLEIINFATTGQGITTNSDGKKIFLWNVMPGEKITEYQVLKQKSHLTEAVALKIENPNPHRVLPRDKHYLSNSPWQILDISYENLVKKQIIEELFSKLDAPKIAFEPSDNEYFYRNKMEYSLYYDHETARIHPAIHRRGSHHKIPILTSSLENPAIYHRAMEIINELNTKQEDSRKYQSLLLRCNRQGEVSGGLYENYQPHPVFENLTDKILGYEFSYSPNGFFQINLPEYEKVLRKIKDFIKDQNKVVDLYSGVGTIGLTVAGDKNLTLVEVDKFAHSELLNNIESIKSSTGNSEITGILAKSEDIYDHIEHDSTVIVDPPRSGCDSKLIDTINQKLPEKLVYLSCNPITQVRDLEGLAENYRITDVTGYNFFPHTPHVETVALLSRK
;
A
#
# COMPACT_ATOMS: atom_id res chain seq x y z
N MET A 1 -9.44 13.78 -26.04
CA MET A 1 -8.10 13.68 -26.65
C MET A 1 -7.11 14.03 -25.57
N LEU A 2 -6.24 13.10 -25.19
CA LEU A 2 -5.11 13.34 -24.27
C LEU A 2 -4.12 14.23 -25.03
N ASP A 3 -4.01 15.48 -24.62
CA ASP A 3 -3.02 16.40 -25.19
C ASP A 3 -1.64 16.07 -24.62
N ILE A 4 -1.00 15.05 -25.22
CA ILE A 4 0.34 14.59 -24.85
C ILE A 4 1.34 15.33 -25.75
N LYS A 5 1.45 16.65 -25.62
CA LYS A 5 2.63 17.36 -26.14
C LYS A 5 3.80 17.13 -25.19
N MET A 6 4.46 15.97 -25.34
CA MET A 6 5.76 15.71 -24.74
C MET A 6 6.86 16.35 -25.57
N LYS A 7 7.77 17.11 -24.95
CA LYS A 7 9.11 17.27 -25.51
C LYS A 7 9.74 15.89 -25.54
N GLN A 8 9.85 15.30 -26.74
CA GLN A 8 10.22 13.91 -26.99
C GLN A 8 11.63 13.61 -26.50
N LYS A 9 11.76 12.83 -25.42
CA LYS A 9 12.94 12.00 -25.15
C LYS A 9 12.67 10.50 -25.35
N ASN A 10 11.40 10.08 -25.36
CA ASN A 10 11.03 8.67 -25.40
C ASN A 10 10.35 8.32 -26.72
N PRO A 11 10.86 7.32 -27.49
CA PRO A 11 10.31 6.98 -28.79
C PRO A 11 8.89 6.42 -28.70
N ILE A 12 8.07 6.78 -29.68
CA ILE A 12 6.80 6.12 -29.99
C ILE A 12 7.10 5.04 -31.02
N ILE A 13 6.60 3.84 -30.77
CA ILE A 13 6.83 2.67 -31.61
C ILE A 13 5.49 2.15 -32.14
N THR A 14 5.43 1.94 -33.45
CA THR A 14 4.38 1.19 -34.12
C THR A 14 4.98 -0.15 -34.53
N PRO A 15 4.61 -1.25 -33.84
CA PRO A 15 5.12 -2.56 -34.17
C PRO A 15 4.59 -3.04 -35.55
N GLU A 16 5.37 -3.81 -36.30
CA GLU A 16 4.96 -4.38 -37.58
C GLU A 16 3.73 -5.28 -37.45
N THR A 17 3.64 -6.01 -36.34
CA THR A 17 2.48 -6.82 -35.97
C THR A 17 1.97 -6.36 -34.62
N PRO A 18 0.64 -6.17 -34.45
CA PRO A 18 0.06 -5.79 -33.16
C PRO A 18 0.52 -6.74 -32.04
N LEU A 19 0.93 -6.16 -30.91
CA LEU A 19 1.39 -6.91 -29.74
C LEU A 19 0.19 -7.34 -28.90
N GLU A 20 -0.02 -8.65 -28.75
CA GLU A 20 -1.07 -9.18 -27.89
C GLU A 20 -0.60 -9.24 -26.44
N ILE A 21 -1.44 -8.75 -25.53
CA ILE A 21 -1.16 -8.81 -24.08
C ILE A 21 -1.56 -10.18 -23.56
N ILE A 22 -0.58 -10.91 -23.03
CA ILE A 22 -0.74 -12.30 -22.58
C ILE A 22 -1.36 -12.37 -21.17
N ASN A 23 -0.80 -11.60 -20.22
CA ASN A 23 -1.20 -11.62 -18.81
C ASN A 23 -0.77 -10.33 -18.14
N PHE A 24 -1.15 -10.14 -16.86
CA PHE A 24 -0.57 -9.12 -16.00
C PHE A 24 0.71 -9.64 -15.31
N ALA A 25 1.69 -8.75 -15.17
CA ALA A 25 2.77 -8.94 -14.22
C ALA A 25 2.26 -8.72 -12.78
N THR A 26 2.92 -9.29 -11.80
CA THR A 26 2.66 -9.04 -10.37
C THR A 26 2.80 -7.57 -9.99
N THR A 27 3.53 -6.78 -10.81
CA THR A 27 3.69 -5.32 -10.66
C THR A 27 2.60 -4.52 -11.38
N GLY A 28 1.66 -5.18 -12.05
CA GLY A 28 0.44 -4.59 -12.62
C GLY A 28 0.49 -4.15 -14.08
N GLN A 29 1.65 -4.30 -14.76
CA GLN A 29 1.73 -4.07 -16.20
C GLN A 29 1.22 -5.29 -16.96
N GLY A 30 0.64 -5.08 -18.14
CA GLY A 30 0.45 -6.17 -19.10
C GLY A 30 1.80 -6.63 -19.69
N ILE A 31 1.93 -7.92 -19.91
CA ILE A 31 3.15 -8.56 -20.46
C ILE A 31 2.90 -8.99 -21.89
N THR A 32 3.87 -8.69 -22.75
CA THR A 32 3.97 -9.22 -24.10
C THR A 32 5.43 -9.45 -24.48
N THR A 33 5.66 -9.98 -25.67
CA THR A 33 7.01 -10.21 -26.21
C THR A 33 7.04 -9.70 -27.65
N ASN A 34 8.09 -8.96 -28.03
CA ASN A 34 8.27 -8.54 -29.42
C ASN A 34 8.81 -9.68 -30.31
N SER A 35 8.95 -9.41 -31.61
CA SER A 35 9.50 -10.34 -32.61
C SER A 35 10.88 -10.90 -32.26
N ASP A 36 11.69 -10.14 -31.52
CA ASP A 36 13.06 -10.54 -31.14
C ASP A 36 13.08 -11.33 -29.82
N GLY A 37 11.92 -11.69 -29.25
CA GLY A 37 11.81 -12.42 -27.98
C GLY A 37 12.01 -11.55 -26.73
N LYS A 38 12.12 -10.23 -26.87
CA LYS A 38 12.28 -9.31 -25.74
C LYS A 38 10.96 -9.04 -25.05
N LYS A 39 10.93 -9.16 -23.71
CA LYS A 39 9.75 -8.85 -22.89
C LYS A 39 9.45 -7.36 -22.88
N ILE A 40 8.18 -7.01 -23.06
CA ILE A 40 7.66 -5.66 -22.96
C ILE A 40 6.59 -5.64 -21.87
N PHE A 41 6.75 -4.72 -20.92
CA PHE A 41 5.81 -4.44 -19.84
C PHE A 41 5.06 -3.16 -20.18
N LEU A 42 3.75 -3.26 -20.37
CA LEU A 42 2.92 -2.13 -20.80
C LEU A 42 1.92 -1.71 -19.72
N TRP A 43 1.87 -0.41 -19.50
CA TRP A 43 0.76 0.24 -18.80
C TRP A 43 -0.37 0.57 -19.77
N ASN A 44 -1.57 0.81 -19.25
CA ASN A 44 -2.79 1.10 -20.00
C ASN A 44 -3.23 -0.07 -20.90
N VAL A 45 -3.09 -1.28 -20.46
CA VAL A 45 -3.48 -2.48 -21.22
C VAL A 45 -4.13 -3.51 -20.32
N MET A 46 -4.86 -4.44 -20.95
CA MET A 46 -5.46 -5.61 -20.32
C MET A 46 -5.17 -6.87 -21.13
N PRO A 47 -5.13 -8.07 -20.53
CA PRO A 47 -4.96 -9.33 -21.24
C PRO A 47 -5.96 -9.49 -22.41
N GLY A 48 -5.48 -10.01 -23.54
CA GLY A 48 -6.25 -10.21 -24.78
C GLY A 48 -6.34 -8.96 -25.69
N GLU A 49 -5.91 -7.79 -25.21
CA GLU A 49 -5.87 -6.59 -26.06
C GLU A 49 -4.68 -6.60 -27.01
N LYS A 50 -4.84 -6.00 -28.19
CA LYS A 50 -3.80 -5.84 -29.21
C LYS A 50 -3.32 -4.40 -29.29
N ILE A 51 -2.01 -4.20 -29.16
CA ILE A 51 -1.38 -2.89 -29.10
C ILE A 51 -0.74 -2.57 -30.45
N THR A 52 -1.20 -1.49 -31.06
CA THR A 52 -0.71 -1.02 -32.37
C THR A 52 0.21 0.19 -32.27
N GLU A 53 0.25 0.87 -31.13
CA GLU A 53 1.17 1.98 -30.88
C GLU A 53 1.45 2.10 -29.38
N TYR A 54 2.72 2.24 -29.01
CA TYR A 54 3.12 2.44 -27.62
C TYR A 54 4.30 3.40 -27.49
N GLN A 55 4.38 4.08 -26.33
CA GLN A 55 5.49 4.94 -25.96
C GLN A 55 6.41 4.24 -24.97
N VAL A 56 7.69 4.19 -25.29
CA VAL A 56 8.70 3.66 -24.36
C VAL A 56 8.89 4.64 -23.21
N LEU A 57 8.82 4.14 -21.97
CA LEU A 57 9.16 4.88 -20.74
C LEU A 57 10.61 4.62 -20.33
N LYS A 58 11.02 3.36 -20.39
CA LYS A 58 12.34 2.91 -19.99
C LYS A 58 12.75 1.70 -20.80
N GLN A 59 14.01 1.67 -21.22
CA GLN A 59 14.58 0.55 -21.96
C GLN A 59 15.82 0.02 -21.25
N LYS A 60 15.86 -1.30 -21.02
CA LYS A 60 17.01 -2.05 -20.51
C LYS A 60 17.36 -3.16 -21.51
N SER A 61 18.51 -3.82 -21.32
CA SER A 61 18.96 -4.92 -22.20
C SER A 61 17.89 -6.02 -22.37
N HIS A 62 17.22 -6.41 -21.28
CA HIS A 62 16.33 -7.56 -21.26
C HIS A 62 14.83 -7.21 -21.19
N LEU A 63 14.47 -5.95 -20.98
CA LEU A 63 13.08 -5.52 -20.88
C LEU A 63 12.86 -4.10 -21.38
N THR A 64 11.64 -3.85 -21.85
CA THR A 64 11.15 -2.50 -22.16
C THR A 64 9.92 -2.24 -21.27
N GLU A 65 9.88 -1.07 -20.63
CA GLU A 65 8.68 -0.54 -19.97
C GLU A 65 8.07 0.55 -20.85
N ALA A 66 6.77 0.47 -21.08
CA ALA A 66 6.07 1.34 -22.03
C ALA A 66 4.63 1.65 -21.57
N VAL A 67 3.96 2.57 -22.30
CA VAL A 67 2.53 2.87 -22.17
C VAL A 67 1.88 2.67 -23.53
N ALA A 68 0.78 1.94 -23.60
CA ALA A 68 -0.01 1.78 -24.82
C ALA A 68 -0.72 3.10 -25.17
N LEU A 69 -0.63 3.50 -26.42
CA LEU A 69 -1.28 4.68 -26.97
C LEU A 69 -2.50 4.31 -27.82
N LYS A 70 -2.42 3.21 -28.59
CA LYS A 70 -3.52 2.69 -29.38
C LYS A 70 -3.73 1.20 -29.11
N ILE A 71 -4.98 0.88 -28.90
CA ILE A 71 -5.45 -0.47 -28.55
C ILE A 71 -6.51 -0.89 -29.53
N GLU A 72 -6.36 -2.07 -30.10
CA GLU A 72 -7.40 -2.77 -30.86
C GLU A 72 -8.00 -3.88 -30.02
N ASN A 73 -9.27 -4.20 -30.28
CA ASN A 73 -10.02 -5.24 -29.57
C ASN A 73 -9.95 -5.03 -28.03
N PRO A 74 -10.49 -3.93 -27.51
CA PRO A 74 -10.49 -3.68 -26.07
C PRO A 74 -11.16 -4.82 -25.31
N ASN A 75 -10.57 -5.18 -24.15
CA ASN A 75 -11.13 -6.20 -23.26
C ASN A 75 -12.55 -5.79 -22.82
N PRO A 76 -13.54 -6.72 -22.78
CA PRO A 76 -14.91 -6.40 -22.36
C PRO A 76 -15.06 -5.84 -20.94
N HIS A 77 -14.07 -6.06 -20.08
CA HIS A 77 -13.98 -5.52 -18.72
C HIS A 77 -13.26 -4.16 -18.65
N ARG A 78 -12.91 -3.57 -19.80
CA ARG A 78 -12.30 -2.24 -19.85
C ARG A 78 -13.35 -1.16 -19.63
N VAL A 79 -13.06 -0.26 -18.68
CA VAL A 79 -13.87 0.92 -18.37
C VAL A 79 -13.08 2.22 -18.60
N LEU A 80 -13.81 3.34 -18.71
CA LEU A 80 -13.17 4.65 -18.80
C LEU A 80 -12.68 5.09 -17.40
N PRO A 81 -11.40 5.49 -17.26
CA PRO A 81 -10.89 5.98 -15.99
C PRO A 81 -11.55 7.31 -15.60
N ARG A 82 -11.84 7.49 -14.32
CA ARG A 82 -12.40 8.74 -13.79
C ARG A 82 -11.38 9.87 -13.81
N ASP A 83 -10.13 9.57 -13.47
CA ASP A 83 -9.06 10.55 -13.33
C ASP A 83 -8.22 10.63 -14.59
N LYS A 84 -7.97 11.83 -15.11
CA LYS A 84 -7.08 12.03 -16.28
C LYS A 84 -5.63 11.60 -15.98
N HIS A 85 -5.24 11.63 -14.73
CA HIS A 85 -3.89 11.29 -14.26
C HIS A 85 -3.78 9.83 -13.77
N TYR A 86 -4.77 8.97 -14.02
CA TYR A 86 -4.85 7.59 -13.52
C TYR A 86 -3.58 6.77 -13.72
N LEU A 87 -2.89 6.92 -14.87
CA LEU A 87 -1.66 6.18 -15.14
C LEU A 87 -0.56 6.41 -14.08
N SER A 88 -0.59 7.53 -13.38
CA SER A 88 0.45 7.90 -12.42
C SER A 88 0.25 7.31 -11.03
N ASN A 89 -0.98 7.20 -10.55
CA ASN A 89 -1.29 6.75 -9.18
C ASN A 89 -2.27 5.58 -9.10
N SER A 90 -3.12 5.39 -10.10
CA SER A 90 -4.21 4.38 -10.10
C SER A 90 -4.39 3.72 -11.47
N PRO A 91 -3.34 3.08 -12.02
CA PRO A 91 -3.30 2.64 -13.42
C PRO A 91 -4.34 1.58 -13.77
N TRP A 92 -4.99 0.97 -12.80
CA TRP A 92 -6.04 -0.01 -12.97
C TRP A 92 -7.46 0.58 -12.97
N GLN A 93 -7.63 1.90 -12.96
CA GLN A 93 -8.93 2.53 -13.23
C GLN A 93 -9.52 2.18 -14.60
N ILE A 94 -8.78 1.50 -15.44
CA ILE A 94 -9.24 0.96 -16.73
C ILE A 94 -9.93 -0.41 -16.60
N LEU A 95 -9.88 -1.06 -15.45
CA LEU A 95 -10.55 -2.32 -15.15
C LEU A 95 -11.86 -2.06 -14.41
N ASP A 96 -12.93 -2.79 -14.74
CA ASP A 96 -14.05 -2.86 -13.81
C ASP A 96 -13.62 -3.56 -12.52
N ILE A 97 -14.22 -3.19 -11.39
CA ILE A 97 -13.77 -3.63 -10.08
C ILE A 97 -13.91 -5.14 -9.86
N SER A 98 -14.90 -5.77 -10.49
CA SER A 98 -15.11 -7.22 -10.37
C SER A 98 -13.98 -7.99 -11.05
N TYR A 99 -13.58 -7.53 -12.23
CA TYR A 99 -12.44 -8.08 -12.95
C TYR A 99 -11.11 -7.80 -12.24
N GLU A 100 -10.92 -6.59 -11.69
CA GLU A 100 -9.76 -6.26 -10.86
C GLU A 100 -9.60 -7.24 -9.69
N ASN A 101 -10.69 -7.48 -8.94
CA ASN A 101 -10.70 -8.41 -7.81
C ASN A 101 -10.36 -9.85 -8.24
N LEU A 102 -10.90 -10.29 -9.39
CA LEU A 102 -10.58 -11.59 -9.97
C LEU A 102 -9.08 -11.70 -10.30
N VAL A 103 -8.51 -10.70 -10.97
CA VAL A 103 -7.09 -10.66 -11.35
C VAL A 103 -6.19 -10.66 -10.11
N LYS A 104 -6.50 -9.84 -9.10
CA LYS A 104 -5.73 -9.82 -7.84
C LYS A 104 -5.74 -11.18 -7.16
N LYS A 105 -6.92 -11.83 -7.10
CA LYS A 105 -7.04 -13.17 -6.55
C LYS A 105 -6.19 -14.18 -7.32
N GLN A 106 -6.26 -14.18 -8.66
CA GLN A 106 -5.48 -15.08 -9.52
C GLN A 106 -3.97 -14.90 -9.32
N ILE A 107 -3.49 -13.66 -9.19
CA ILE A 107 -2.08 -13.37 -8.90
C ILE A 107 -1.65 -14.02 -7.56
N ILE A 108 -2.48 -13.91 -6.52
CA ILE A 108 -2.18 -14.54 -5.22
C ILE A 108 -2.20 -16.07 -5.35
N GLU A 109 -3.21 -16.64 -6.00
CA GLU A 109 -3.32 -18.09 -6.23
C GLU A 109 -2.10 -18.65 -6.97
N GLU A 110 -1.63 -17.95 -8.01
CA GLU A 110 -0.41 -18.33 -8.75
C GLU A 110 0.84 -18.29 -7.85
N LEU A 111 1.02 -17.22 -7.08
CA LEU A 111 2.17 -17.09 -6.19
C LEU A 111 2.18 -18.16 -5.09
N PHE A 112 1.04 -18.42 -4.46
CA PHE A 112 0.90 -19.40 -3.38
C PHE A 112 0.83 -20.85 -3.88
N SER A 113 0.72 -21.10 -5.18
CA SER A 113 0.66 -22.46 -5.75
C SER A 113 1.88 -23.34 -5.45
N LYS A 114 3.00 -22.74 -5.03
CA LYS A 114 4.22 -23.44 -4.61
C LYS A 114 4.18 -23.93 -3.16
N LEU A 115 3.22 -23.46 -2.36
CA LEU A 115 3.06 -23.79 -0.96
C LEU A 115 1.90 -24.77 -0.79
N ASP A 116 1.97 -25.58 0.27
CA ASP A 116 0.81 -26.37 0.74
C ASP A 116 -0.14 -25.41 1.48
N ALA A 117 -0.87 -24.62 0.70
CA ALA A 117 -1.80 -23.61 1.19
C ALA A 117 -3.24 -24.01 0.90
N PRO A 118 -4.22 -23.65 1.76
CA PRO A 118 -5.62 -23.85 1.48
C PRO A 118 -6.07 -22.97 0.31
N LYS A 119 -7.32 -23.20 -0.14
CA LYS A 119 -7.93 -22.36 -1.18
C LYS A 119 -7.90 -20.88 -0.76
N ILE A 120 -7.36 -20.03 -1.61
CA ILE A 120 -7.25 -18.60 -1.37
C ILE A 120 -8.64 -17.95 -1.31
N ALA A 121 -8.94 -17.29 -0.20
CA ALA A 121 -10.07 -16.37 -0.09
C ALA A 121 -9.68 -14.97 -0.59
N PHE A 122 -10.66 -14.18 -1.02
CA PHE A 122 -10.43 -12.80 -1.44
C PHE A 122 -11.59 -11.91 -1.01
N GLU A 123 -11.26 -10.81 -0.32
CA GLU A 123 -12.20 -9.81 0.17
C GLU A 123 -12.11 -8.54 -0.69
N PRO A 124 -13.17 -8.19 -1.41
CA PRO A 124 -13.25 -6.93 -2.15
C PRO A 124 -13.34 -5.75 -1.19
N SER A 125 -12.94 -4.56 -1.68
CA SER A 125 -13.17 -3.32 -0.94
C SER A 125 -14.65 -2.91 -0.97
N ASP A 126 -15.14 -2.39 0.15
CA ASP A 126 -16.48 -1.81 0.24
C ASP A 126 -16.57 -0.48 -0.54
N ASN A 127 -15.46 0.24 -0.65
CA ASN A 127 -15.37 1.51 -1.35
C ASN A 127 -14.30 1.46 -2.45
N GLU A 128 -14.71 1.67 -3.68
CA GLU A 128 -13.78 1.72 -4.82
C GLU A 128 -13.02 3.04 -4.90
N TYR A 129 -13.62 4.13 -4.42
CA TYR A 129 -13.11 5.50 -4.51
C TYR A 129 -13.18 6.19 -3.16
N PHE A 130 -12.45 7.29 -3.02
CA PHE A 130 -12.44 8.16 -1.83
C PHE A 130 -11.99 7.45 -0.53
N TYR A 131 -11.33 6.30 -0.67
CA TYR A 131 -10.88 5.50 0.46
C TYR A 131 -9.53 5.99 1.04
N ARG A 132 -8.74 6.70 0.25
CA ARG A 132 -7.38 7.08 0.62
C ARG A 132 -7.39 8.26 1.59
N ASN A 133 -6.86 8.04 2.78
CA ASN A 133 -6.83 9.03 3.86
C ASN A 133 -5.52 9.83 3.97
N LYS A 134 -4.56 9.63 3.05
CA LYS A 134 -3.27 10.35 3.01
C LYS A 134 -2.86 10.66 1.57
N MET A 135 -2.49 11.90 1.32
CA MET A 135 -1.90 12.34 0.06
C MET A 135 -0.67 13.20 0.30
N GLU A 136 0.30 13.03 -0.59
CA GLU A 136 1.44 13.92 -0.72
C GLU A 136 1.49 14.47 -2.13
N TYR A 137 1.21 15.75 -2.27
CA TYR A 137 1.20 16.47 -3.53
C TYR A 137 2.54 17.15 -3.76
N SER A 138 3.04 17.08 -4.99
CA SER A 138 4.01 18.05 -5.48
C SER A 138 3.32 19.37 -5.80
N LEU A 139 4.08 20.46 -5.89
CA LEU A 139 3.57 21.75 -6.34
C LEU A 139 4.00 22.00 -7.79
N TYR A 140 3.06 22.37 -8.64
CA TYR A 140 3.26 22.73 -10.04
C TYR A 140 2.95 24.22 -10.24
N TYR A 141 3.90 24.97 -10.79
CA TYR A 141 3.66 26.35 -11.18
C TYR A 141 3.33 26.40 -12.67
N ASP A 142 2.14 26.87 -12.97
CA ASP A 142 1.69 27.11 -14.34
C ASP A 142 2.11 28.51 -14.80
N HIS A 143 3.02 28.55 -15.75
CA HIS A 143 3.56 29.82 -16.31
C HIS A 143 2.56 30.60 -17.15
N GLU A 144 1.52 29.95 -17.69
CA GLU A 144 0.50 30.63 -18.52
C GLU A 144 -0.50 31.38 -17.63
N THR A 145 -0.90 30.79 -16.51
CA THR A 145 -1.86 31.37 -15.58
C THR A 145 -1.20 32.07 -14.38
N ALA A 146 0.12 31.96 -14.25
CA ALA A 146 0.90 32.40 -13.08
C ALA A 146 0.36 31.87 -11.75
N ARG A 147 -0.10 30.61 -11.72
CA ARG A 147 -0.70 29.96 -10.54
C ARG A 147 -0.01 28.67 -10.15
N ILE A 148 0.00 28.41 -8.84
CA ILE A 148 0.40 27.12 -8.27
C ILE A 148 -0.82 26.17 -8.27
N HIS A 149 -0.57 24.90 -8.58
CA HIS A 149 -1.54 23.82 -8.51
C HIS A 149 -0.98 22.63 -7.73
N PRO A 150 -1.83 21.85 -7.03
CA PRO A 150 -1.41 20.56 -6.52
C PRO A 150 -1.12 19.63 -7.69
N ALA A 151 -0.10 18.80 -7.58
CA ALA A 151 0.37 17.96 -8.67
C ALA A 151 0.90 16.62 -8.20
N ILE A 152 1.00 15.67 -9.13
CA ILE A 152 1.73 14.41 -8.95
C ILE A 152 2.79 14.25 -10.04
N HIS A 153 3.75 13.37 -9.83
CA HIS A 153 4.71 13.03 -10.87
C HIS A 153 4.08 12.10 -11.92
N ARG A 154 4.30 12.44 -13.20
CA ARG A 154 3.93 11.55 -14.30
C ARG A 154 4.72 10.25 -14.19
N ARG A 155 4.05 9.12 -14.37
CA ARG A 155 4.68 7.80 -14.38
C ARG A 155 5.90 7.75 -15.29
N GLY A 156 7.02 7.24 -14.78
CA GLY A 156 8.28 7.12 -15.52
C GLY A 156 9.00 8.43 -15.82
N SER A 157 8.63 9.52 -15.17
CA SER A 157 9.25 10.83 -15.40
C SER A 157 9.21 11.71 -14.13
N HIS A 158 10.06 12.74 -14.10
CA HIS A 158 10.04 13.78 -13.07
C HIS A 158 9.08 14.95 -13.42
N HIS A 159 8.37 14.87 -14.54
CA HIS A 159 7.39 15.91 -14.90
C HIS A 159 6.19 15.85 -13.96
N LYS A 160 5.79 17.02 -13.48
CA LYS A 160 4.61 17.19 -12.63
C LYS A 160 3.37 17.37 -13.49
N ILE A 161 2.28 16.70 -13.11
CA ILE A 161 0.96 16.84 -13.73
C ILE A 161 0.05 17.50 -12.69
N PRO A 162 -0.55 18.67 -13.02
CA PRO A 162 -1.51 19.29 -12.10
C PRO A 162 -2.73 18.39 -11.91
N ILE A 163 -3.21 18.31 -10.67
CA ILE A 163 -4.44 17.60 -10.28
C ILE A 163 -5.56 18.64 -10.18
N LEU A 164 -6.57 18.49 -11.00
CA LEU A 164 -7.77 19.34 -10.97
C LEU A 164 -8.93 18.65 -10.23
N THR A 165 -8.93 17.34 -10.26
CA THR A 165 -9.89 16.46 -9.55
C THR A 165 -9.17 15.18 -9.21
N SER A 166 -9.55 14.53 -8.13
CA SER A 166 -9.07 13.20 -7.77
C SER A 166 -10.21 12.38 -7.18
N SER A 167 -10.24 11.11 -7.52
CA SER A 167 -11.27 10.19 -7.07
C SER A 167 -10.78 9.15 -6.06
N LEU A 168 -9.48 9.11 -5.76
CA LEU A 168 -8.96 8.14 -4.79
C LEU A 168 -8.93 8.65 -3.36
N GLU A 169 -8.46 9.88 -3.16
CA GLU A 169 -8.38 10.46 -1.83
C GLU A 169 -9.71 10.96 -1.30
N ASN A 170 -9.82 10.96 0.02
CA ASN A 170 -10.95 11.55 0.71
C ASN A 170 -11.12 13.03 0.29
N PRO A 171 -12.34 13.47 -0.06
CA PRO A 171 -12.59 14.85 -0.50
C PRO A 171 -12.10 15.93 0.47
N ALA A 172 -12.10 15.67 1.78
CA ALA A 172 -11.59 16.63 2.79
C ALA A 172 -10.11 16.98 2.54
N ILE A 173 -9.29 15.98 2.11
CA ILE A 173 -7.87 16.19 1.79
C ILE A 173 -7.74 17.14 0.60
N TYR A 174 -8.49 16.90 -0.48
CA TYR A 174 -8.43 17.73 -1.68
C TYR A 174 -8.92 19.16 -1.39
N HIS A 175 -10.01 19.32 -0.63
CA HIS A 175 -10.50 20.65 -0.22
C HIS A 175 -9.42 21.40 0.57
N ARG A 176 -8.80 20.76 1.56
CA ARG A 176 -7.73 21.37 2.36
C ARG A 176 -6.51 21.71 1.51
N ALA A 177 -6.14 20.86 0.56
CA ALA A 177 -5.06 21.14 -0.39
C ALA A 177 -5.36 22.41 -1.20
N MET A 178 -6.59 22.57 -1.70
CA MET A 178 -6.98 23.73 -2.48
C MET A 178 -7.03 25.02 -1.65
N GLU A 179 -7.41 24.96 -0.36
CA GLU A 179 -7.33 26.10 0.54
C GLU A 179 -5.88 26.60 0.66
N ILE A 180 -4.95 25.68 1.01
CA ILE A 180 -3.52 26.01 1.15
C ILE A 180 -2.95 26.56 -0.19
N ILE A 181 -3.25 25.91 -1.29
CA ILE A 181 -2.79 26.37 -2.63
C ILE A 181 -3.34 27.75 -2.98
N ASN A 182 -4.60 28.03 -2.64
CA ASN A 182 -5.19 29.37 -2.88
C ASN A 182 -4.54 30.44 -2.00
N GLU A 183 -4.16 30.11 -0.76
CA GLU A 183 -3.39 31.03 0.10
C GLU A 183 -2.02 31.34 -0.51
N LEU A 184 -1.29 30.30 -0.99
CA LEU A 184 0.00 30.50 -1.67
C LEU A 184 -0.14 31.39 -2.91
N ASN A 185 -1.16 31.17 -3.72
CA ASN A 185 -1.44 31.97 -4.90
C ASN A 185 -1.79 33.43 -4.55
N THR A 186 -2.57 33.67 -3.47
CA THR A 186 -2.93 34.99 -3.00
C THR A 186 -1.73 35.78 -2.49
N LYS A 187 -0.82 35.08 -1.79
CA LYS A 187 0.44 35.65 -1.28
C LYS A 187 1.53 35.76 -2.35
N GLN A 188 1.29 35.23 -3.55
CA GLN A 188 2.28 35.15 -4.64
C GLN A 188 3.57 34.43 -4.21
N GLU A 189 3.43 33.34 -3.43
CA GLU A 189 4.56 32.58 -2.93
C GLU A 189 5.31 31.83 -4.05
N ASP A 190 6.62 31.68 -3.88
CA ASP A 190 7.42 30.87 -4.79
C ASP A 190 7.26 29.36 -4.47
N SER A 191 6.61 28.63 -5.37
CA SER A 191 6.38 27.19 -5.20
C SER A 191 7.67 26.36 -5.01
N ARG A 192 8.83 26.89 -5.42
CA ARG A 192 10.13 26.21 -5.30
C ARG A 192 10.65 26.16 -3.87
N LYS A 193 10.11 26.96 -2.96
CA LYS A 193 10.41 26.90 -1.52
C LYS A 193 9.95 25.55 -0.91
N TYR A 194 8.93 24.94 -1.49
CA TYR A 194 8.26 23.79 -0.91
C TYR A 194 8.56 22.52 -1.69
N GLN A 195 8.91 21.44 -0.99
CA GLN A 195 9.15 20.13 -1.57
C GLN A 195 7.83 19.44 -1.91
N SER A 196 6.91 19.44 -0.95
CA SER A 196 5.59 18.80 -1.09
C SER A 196 4.56 19.43 -0.15
N LEU A 197 3.30 19.08 -0.41
CA LEU A 197 2.16 19.30 0.49
C LEU A 197 1.64 17.94 0.93
N LEU A 198 1.87 17.56 2.20
CA LEU A 198 1.39 16.33 2.78
C LEU A 198 0.15 16.61 3.62
N LEU A 199 -0.92 15.87 3.35
CA LEU A 199 -2.18 15.95 4.10
C LEU A 199 -2.69 14.56 4.44
N ARG A 200 -3.27 14.42 5.63
CA ARG A 200 -3.97 13.23 6.07
C ARG A 200 -5.29 13.62 6.75
N CYS A 201 -6.32 12.83 6.56
CA CYS A 201 -7.57 12.97 7.29
C CYS A 201 -7.87 11.73 8.14
N ASN A 202 -8.59 11.93 9.25
CA ASN A 202 -9.20 10.86 10.01
C ASN A 202 -10.62 10.53 9.50
N ARG A 203 -11.29 9.55 10.10
CA ARG A 203 -12.68 9.17 9.75
C ARG A 203 -13.70 10.27 9.99
N GLN A 204 -13.44 11.21 10.91
CA GLN A 204 -14.30 12.35 11.20
C GLN A 204 -14.19 13.46 10.14
N GLY A 205 -13.20 13.35 9.23
CA GLY A 205 -12.94 14.34 8.19
C GLY A 205 -12.04 15.49 8.67
N GLU A 206 -11.44 15.38 9.85
CA GLU A 206 -10.42 16.31 10.31
C GLU A 206 -9.14 16.10 9.51
N VAL A 207 -8.55 17.19 9.01
CA VAL A 207 -7.35 17.14 8.18
C VAL A 207 -6.18 17.77 8.91
N SER A 208 -5.09 17.04 9.02
CA SER A 208 -3.80 17.52 9.52
C SER A 208 -2.71 17.34 8.46
N GLY A 209 -1.65 18.14 8.59
CA GLY A 209 -0.54 18.19 7.65
C GLY A 209 -0.33 19.58 7.09
N GLY A 210 0.53 19.71 6.11
CA GLY A 210 0.89 20.99 5.52
C GLY A 210 2.06 20.87 4.55
N LEU A 211 2.72 21.99 4.33
CA LEU A 211 3.86 22.11 3.41
C LEU A 211 5.15 21.56 4.04
N TYR A 212 5.99 20.97 3.21
CA TYR A 212 7.38 20.70 3.56
C TYR A 212 8.26 21.80 2.97
N GLU A 213 8.92 22.55 3.85
CA GLU A 213 9.90 23.57 3.50
C GLU A 213 11.27 23.14 4.08
N ASN A 214 12.32 23.11 3.25
CA ASN A 214 13.66 22.64 3.63
C ASN A 214 13.65 21.24 4.30
N TYR A 215 12.78 20.33 3.79
CA TYR A 215 12.58 18.98 4.33
C TYR A 215 12.04 18.92 5.76
N GLN A 216 11.47 20.03 6.26
CA GLN A 216 10.81 20.09 7.56
C GLN A 216 9.32 20.41 7.37
N PRO A 217 8.42 19.84 8.20
CA PRO A 217 7.00 20.19 8.18
C PRO A 217 6.81 21.63 8.64
N HIS A 218 5.96 22.37 7.92
CA HIS A 218 5.63 23.76 8.24
C HIS A 218 4.11 24.00 8.06
N PRO A 219 3.36 24.32 9.09
CA PRO A 219 3.73 24.26 10.53
C PRO A 219 4.03 22.84 11.01
N VAL A 220 4.40 22.65 12.28
CA VAL A 220 4.45 21.32 12.90
C VAL A 220 3.07 20.70 12.84
N PHE A 221 2.96 19.47 12.38
CA PHE A 221 1.68 18.80 12.19
C PHE A 221 1.10 18.30 13.50
N GLU A 222 -0.18 18.57 13.73
CA GLU A 222 -0.92 18.00 14.86
C GLU A 222 -1.24 16.52 14.59
N ASN A 223 -1.19 15.70 15.62
CA ASN A 223 -1.61 14.32 15.53
C ASN A 223 -3.10 14.21 15.25
N LEU A 224 -3.47 13.18 14.51
CA LEU A 224 -4.86 12.77 14.30
C LEU A 224 -5.21 11.60 15.22
N THR A 225 -6.50 11.40 15.45
CA THR A 225 -7.03 10.24 16.15
C THR A 225 -8.07 9.52 15.32
N ASP A 226 -8.06 8.17 15.38
CA ASP A 226 -9.09 7.32 14.81
C ASP A 226 -9.48 6.21 15.79
N LYS A 227 -10.75 5.79 15.73
CA LYS A 227 -11.21 4.58 16.41
C LYS A 227 -11.18 3.39 15.48
N ILE A 228 -10.49 2.31 15.89
CA ILE A 228 -10.40 1.04 15.20
C ILE A 228 -10.94 -0.04 16.13
N LEU A 229 -12.02 -0.71 15.74
CA LEU A 229 -12.72 -1.73 16.54
C LEU A 229 -12.97 -1.34 18.01
N GLY A 230 -13.24 -0.05 18.24
CA GLY A 230 -13.55 0.50 19.56
C GLY A 230 -12.37 1.11 20.32
N TYR A 231 -11.15 0.84 19.93
CA TYR A 231 -9.93 1.43 20.51
C TYR A 231 -9.54 2.72 19.78
N GLU A 232 -9.10 3.72 20.53
CA GLU A 232 -8.65 5.00 19.97
C GLU A 232 -7.12 5.00 19.80
N PHE A 233 -6.68 5.43 18.62
CA PHE A 233 -5.27 5.52 18.24
C PHE A 233 -4.92 6.96 17.85
N SER A 234 -3.85 7.48 18.43
CA SER A 234 -3.20 8.72 18.01
C SER A 234 -2.04 8.42 17.07
N TYR A 235 -1.90 9.20 16.02
CA TYR A 235 -0.84 9.04 15.03
C TYR A 235 -0.51 10.35 14.32
N SER A 236 0.76 10.49 13.91
CA SER A 236 1.21 11.64 13.14
C SER A 236 0.80 11.55 11.66
N PRO A 237 0.44 12.66 11.01
CA PRO A 237 0.12 12.67 9.57
C PRO A 237 1.24 12.17 8.68
N ASN A 238 2.50 12.42 9.04
CA ASN A 238 3.66 11.97 8.27
C ASN A 238 4.08 10.54 8.59
N GLY A 239 3.71 9.99 9.75
CA GLY A 239 3.96 8.60 10.13
C GLY A 239 3.26 7.57 9.21
N PHE A 240 3.59 6.30 9.42
CA PHE A 240 2.82 5.22 8.82
C PHE A 240 1.52 5.01 9.60
N PHE A 241 0.43 4.91 8.91
CA PHE A 241 -0.87 4.48 9.39
C PHE A 241 -1.69 3.99 8.19
N GLN A 242 -2.59 3.02 8.37
CA GLN A 242 -3.34 2.42 7.26
C GLN A 242 -4.21 3.45 6.55
N ILE A 243 -4.27 3.36 5.22
CA ILE A 243 -4.96 4.34 4.38
C ILE A 243 -6.41 3.98 4.08
N ASN A 244 -6.81 2.72 4.24
CA ASN A 244 -8.17 2.21 4.03
C ASN A 244 -8.63 1.49 5.30
N LEU A 245 -9.09 2.25 6.28
CA LEU A 245 -9.43 1.73 7.60
C LEU A 245 -10.60 0.73 7.60
N PRO A 246 -11.66 0.88 6.80
CA PRO A 246 -12.71 -0.14 6.73
C PRO A 246 -12.18 -1.53 6.35
N GLU A 247 -11.32 -1.60 5.34
CA GLU A 247 -10.73 -2.86 4.90
C GLU A 247 -9.75 -3.42 5.93
N TYR A 248 -8.99 -2.53 6.57
CA TYR A 248 -8.08 -2.91 7.65
C TYR A 248 -8.80 -3.54 8.85
N GLU A 249 -9.98 -3.04 9.22
CA GLU A 249 -10.78 -3.64 10.28
C GLU A 249 -11.26 -5.07 9.96
N LYS A 250 -11.52 -5.39 8.67
CA LYS A 250 -11.83 -6.77 8.26
C LYS A 250 -10.66 -7.71 8.59
N VAL A 251 -9.43 -7.27 8.27
CA VAL A 251 -8.20 -8.01 8.61
C VAL A 251 -8.07 -8.19 10.11
N LEU A 252 -8.23 -7.12 10.89
CA LEU A 252 -8.09 -7.18 12.34
C LEU A 252 -9.11 -8.11 13.00
N ARG A 253 -10.37 -8.13 12.54
CA ARG A 253 -11.38 -9.10 13.02
C ARG A 253 -10.96 -10.54 12.75
N LYS A 254 -10.44 -10.81 11.55
CA LYS A 254 -9.93 -12.15 11.20
C LYS A 254 -8.75 -12.58 12.08
N ILE A 255 -7.78 -11.69 12.29
CA ILE A 255 -6.64 -11.96 13.17
C ILE A 255 -7.13 -12.19 14.60
N LYS A 256 -8.01 -11.33 15.13
CA LYS A 256 -8.55 -11.43 16.48
C LYS A 256 -9.26 -12.77 16.71
N ASP A 257 -10.06 -13.25 15.75
CA ASP A 257 -10.72 -14.55 15.83
C ASP A 257 -9.72 -15.71 15.83
N PHE A 258 -8.66 -15.63 15.00
CA PHE A 258 -7.63 -16.67 14.93
C PHE A 258 -6.83 -16.82 16.23
N ILE A 259 -6.56 -15.71 16.93
CA ILE A 259 -5.75 -15.72 18.16
C ILE A 259 -6.57 -15.66 19.45
N LYS A 260 -7.89 -15.85 19.37
CA LYS A 260 -8.79 -15.67 20.55
C LYS A 260 -8.45 -16.54 21.73
N ASP A 261 -7.92 -17.73 21.48
CA ASP A 261 -7.51 -18.74 22.47
C ASP A 261 -6.07 -18.57 22.98
N GLN A 262 -5.35 -17.57 22.48
CA GLN A 262 -3.96 -17.31 22.85
C GLN A 262 -3.87 -16.28 23.98
N ASN A 263 -2.91 -16.45 24.88
CA ASN A 263 -2.69 -15.56 26.02
C ASN A 263 -1.46 -14.66 25.86
N LYS A 264 -0.47 -15.08 25.08
CA LYS A 264 0.78 -14.34 24.82
C LYS A 264 0.88 -13.97 23.35
N VAL A 265 1.09 -12.71 23.07
CA VAL A 265 1.20 -12.18 21.69
C VAL A 265 2.42 -11.28 21.57
N VAL A 266 3.18 -11.47 20.50
CA VAL A 266 4.30 -10.62 20.12
C VAL A 266 3.98 -10.01 18.75
N ASP A 267 3.83 -8.69 18.69
CA ASP A 267 3.53 -7.92 17.46
C ASP A 267 4.80 -7.23 17.00
N LEU A 268 5.33 -7.66 15.86
CA LEU A 268 6.59 -7.20 15.27
C LEU A 268 6.30 -6.25 14.11
N TYR A 269 7.17 -5.25 13.95
CA TYR A 269 6.93 -4.13 13.01
C TYR A 269 5.66 -3.37 13.39
N SER A 270 5.44 -3.17 14.69
CA SER A 270 4.14 -2.78 15.24
C SER A 270 3.69 -1.35 14.88
N GLY A 271 4.59 -0.50 14.38
CA GLY A 271 4.27 0.90 14.09
C GLY A 271 3.74 1.60 15.35
N VAL A 272 2.58 2.21 15.24
CA VAL A 272 1.87 2.86 16.37
C VAL A 272 1.03 1.86 17.20
N GLY A 273 1.15 0.55 16.92
CA GLY A 273 0.54 -0.53 17.71
C GLY A 273 -0.85 -0.97 17.26
N THR A 274 -1.32 -0.56 16.09
CA THR A 274 -2.72 -0.79 15.69
C THR A 274 -3.12 -2.27 15.62
N ILE A 275 -2.26 -3.17 15.16
CA ILE A 275 -2.59 -4.60 15.11
C ILE A 275 -2.65 -5.16 16.53
N GLY A 276 -1.50 -5.21 17.21
CA GLY A 276 -1.40 -5.87 18.52
C GLY A 276 -2.39 -5.33 19.53
N LEU A 277 -2.48 -3.99 19.67
CA LEU A 277 -3.39 -3.35 20.63
C LEU A 277 -4.87 -3.63 20.34
N THR A 278 -5.26 -3.77 19.06
CA THR A 278 -6.65 -4.05 18.70
C THR A 278 -7.02 -5.51 18.91
N VAL A 279 -6.12 -6.44 18.56
CA VAL A 279 -6.44 -7.88 18.56
C VAL A 279 -6.06 -8.60 19.86
N ALA A 280 -5.14 -8.01 20.63
CA ALA A 280 -4.56 -8.60 21.83
C ALA A 280 -4.39 -7.61 23.01
N GLY A 281 -5.09 -6.48 23.00
CA GLY A 281 -5.00 -5.47 24.07
C GLY A 281 -5.50 -5.95 25.45
N ASP A 282 -6.16 -7.09 25.51
CA ASP A 282 -6.62 -7.79 26.71
C ASP A 282 -5.69 -8.95 27.16
N LYS A 283 -4.56 -9.15 26.48
CA LYS A 283 -3.63 -10.28 26.65
C LYS A 283 -2.24 -9.80 27.12
N ASN A 284 -1.34 -10.73 27.43
CA ASN A 284 0.08 -10.45 27.58
C ASN A 284 0.66 -10.10 26.20
N LEU A 285 0.91 -8.81 25.97
CA LEU A 285 1.25 -8.28 24.65
C LEU A 285 2.60 -7.56 24.67
N THR A 286 3.50 -8.00 23.79
CA THR A 286 4.75 -7.31 23.50
C THR A 286 4.69 -6.72 22.08
N LEU A 287 4.94 -5.41 21.94
CA LEU A 287 4.98 -4.72 20.65
C LEU A 287 6.41 -4.22 20.38
N VAL A 288 6.90 -4.44 19.18
CA VAL A 288 8.29 -4.12 18.80
C VAL A 288 8.30 -3.20 17.59
N GLU A 289 8.93 -2.04 17.76
CA GLU A 289 9.07 -1.03 16.71
C GLU A 289 10.50 -0.47 16.69
N VAL A 290 11.07 -0.27 15.51
CA VAL A 290 12.44 0.22 15.33
C VAL A 290 12.50 1.73 15.13
N ASP A 291 11.47 2.33 14.56
CA ASP A 291 11.38 3.77 14.35
C ASP A 291 11.06 4.48 15.67
N LYS A 292 11.92 5.41 16.07
CA LYS A 292 11.80 6.12 17.36
C LYS A 292 10.55 6.98 17.46
N PHE A 293 10.09 7.55 16.34
CA PHE A 293 8.89 8.40 16.34
C PHE A 293 7.63 7.55 16.45
N ALA A 294 7.53 6.49 15.62
CA ALA A 294 6.42 5.55 15.72
C ALA A 294 6.38 4.86 17.10
N HIS A 295 7.53 4.49 17.68
CA HIS A 295 7.61 3.94 19.03
C HIS A 295 7.14 4.93 20.12
N SER A 296 7.44 6.22 19.99
CA SER A 296 6.90 7.22 20.92
C SER A 296 5.37 7.32 20.87
N GLU A 297 4.79 7.27 19.66
CA GLU A 297 3.35 7.21 19.46
C GLU A 297 2.75 5.88 19.98
N LEU A 298 3.44 4.76 19.76
CA LEU A 298 3.09 3.45 20.31
C LEU A 298 2.95 3.49 21.83
N LEU A 299 3.90 4.07 22.55
CA LEU A 299 3.85 4.18 24.01
C LEU A 299 2.62 4.99 24.48
N ASN A 300 2.28 6.08 23.78
CA ASN A 300 1.08 6.86 24.09
C ASN A 300 -0.20 6.04 23.88
N ASN A 301 -0.26 5.28 22.79
CA ASN A 301 -1.39 4.39 22.50
C ASN A 301 -1.49 3.25 23.53
N ILE A 302 -0.37 2.67 23.96
CA ILE A 302 -0.33 1.67 25.03
C ILE A 302 -0.95 2.21 26.31
N GLU A 303 -0.56 3.41 26.77
CA GLU A 303 -1.10 4.01 27.98
C GLU A 303 -2.62 4.29 27.87
N SER A 304 -3.09 4.74 26.72
CA SER A 304 -4.52 4.91 26.44
C SER A 304 -5.28 3.59 26.55
N ILE A 305 -4.75 2.52 25.93
CA ILE A 305 -5.38 1.18 25.96
C ILE A 305 -5.35 0.58 27.36
N LYS A 306 -4.22 0.66 28.09
CA LYS A 306 -4.12 0.21 29.48
C LYS A 306 -5.17 0.88 30.36
N SER A 307 -5.34 2.19 30.22
CA SER A 307 -6.32 2.96 30.97
C SER A 307 -7.75 2.55 30.68
N SER A 308 -8.06 2.15 29.45
CA SER A 308 -9.40 1.76 29.03
C SER A 308 -9.74 0.30 29.33
N THR A 309 -8.75 -0.61 29.30
CA THR A 309 -8.94 -2.07 29.49
C THR A 309 -8.59 -2.53 30.90
N GLY A 310 -7.80 -1.77 31.65
CA GLY A 310 -7.22 -2.19 32.92
C GLY A 310 -6.07 -3.19 32.78
N ASN A 311 -5.63 -3.52 31.56
CA ASN A 311 -4.57 -4.49 31.33
C ASN A 311 -3.18 -3.85 31.50
N SER A 312 -2.41 -4.32 32.47
CA SER A 312 -1.04 -3.86 32.74
C SER A 312 0.04 -4.65 31.99
N GLU A 313 -0.34 -5.77 31.33
CA GLU A 313 0.62 -6.70 30.68
C GLU A 313 0.90 -6.35 29.21
N ILE A 314 0.95 -5.06 28.89
CA ILE A 314 1.30 -4.57 27.54
C ILE A 314 2.65 -3.87 27.62
N THR A 315 3.59 -4.25 26.76
CA THR A 315 4.96 -3.69 26.73
C THR A 315 5.32 -3.25 25.30
N GLY A 316 5.82 -2.02 25.15
CA GLY A 316 6.42 -1.51 23.92
C GLY A 316 7.95 -1.54 24.00
N ILE A 317 8.59 -2.07 22.96
CA ILE A 317 10.06 -2.22 22.89
C ILE A 317 10.58 -1.49 21.65
N LEU A 318 11.55 -0.60 21.86
CA LEU A 318 12.30 0.04 20.77
C LEU A 318 13.47 -0.87 20.37
N ALA A 319 13.25 -1.71 19.35
CA ALA A 319 14.24 -2.65 18.86
C ALA A 319 13.94 -3.03 17.41
N LYS A 320 14.91 -3.70 16.77
CA LYS A 320 14.64 -4.40 15.52
C LYS A 320 13.91 -5.72 15.79
N SER A 321 13.01 -6.09 14.91
CA SER A 321 12.22 -7.32 15.03
C SER A 321 13.07 -8.59 15.03
N GLU A 322 14.22 -8.59 14.37
CA GLU A 322 15.19 -9.69 14.36
C GLU A 322 16.05 -9.82 15.64
N ASP A 323 15.99 -8.83 16.55
CA ASP A 323 16.81 -8.82 17.78
C ASP A 323 16.02 -9.20 19.05
N ILE A 324 14.78 -9.68 18.92
CA ILE A 324 13.86 -9.93 20.04
C ILE A 324 13.74 -11.41 20.41
N TYR A 325 14.77 -12.21 20.17
CA TYR A 325 14.79 -13.66 20.38
C TYR A 325 14.20 -14.10 21.74
N ASP A 326 14.52 -13.38 22.83
CA ASP A 326 14.10 -13.73 24.18
C ASP A 326 12.60 -13.49 24.47
N HIS A 327 11.90 -12.73 23.60
CA HIS A 327 10.49 -12.39 23.74
C HIS A 327 9.56 -13.37 23.00
N ILE A 328 10.10 -14.21 22.11
CA ILE A 328 9.32 -15.25 21.44
C ILE A 328 9.37 -16.53 22.28
N GLU A 329 8.20 -16.98 22.73
CA GLU A 329 8.04 -18.19 23.51
C GLU A 329 7.27 -19.25 22.73
N HIS A 330 7.43 -20.52 23.12
CA HIS A 330 6.81 -21.66 22.43
C HIS A 330 5.27 -21.67 22.49
N ASP A 331 4.68 -21.07 23.52
CA ASP A 331 3.23 -20.91 23.75
C ASP A 331 2.70 -19.53 23.32
N SER A 332 3.50 -18.77 22.54
CA SER A 332 3.11 -17.45 22.06
C SER A 332 2.54 -17.49 20.64
N THR A 333 1.86 -16.41 20.27
CA THR A 333 1.55 -16.05 18.89
C THR A 333 2.47 -14.93 18.45
N VAL A 334 3.05 -15.04 17.26
CA VAL A 334 3.81 -13.96 16.62
C VAL A 334 2.99 -13.38 15.49
N ILE A 335 2.87 -12.05 15.46
CA ILE A 335 2.26 -11.27 14.38
C ILE A 335 3.37 -10.50 13.69
N VAL A 336 3.41 -10.53 12.36
CA VAL A 336 4.34 -9.75 11.55
C VAL A 336 3.61 -8.98 10.45
N ASP A 337 3.95 -7.69 10.30
CA ASP A 337 3.57 -6.83 9.19
C ASP A 337 4.82 -6.13 8.64
N PRO A 338 5.72 -6.86 7.97
CA PRO A 338 7.01 -6.35 7.55
C PRO A 338 6.90 -5.40 6.36
N PRO A 339 7.94 -4.59 6.08
CA PRO A 339 8.01 -3.79 4.87
C PRO A 339 8.02 -4.65 3.60
N ARG A 340 7.92 -4.02 2.43
CA ARG A 340 7.87 -4.71 1.11
C ARG A 340 9.00 -5.70 0.85
N SER A 341 10.11 -5.61 1.55
CA SER A 341 11.23 -6.57 1.48
C SER A 341 10.96 -7.92 2.14
N GLY A 342 9.89 -8.03 2.93
CA GLY A 342 9.59 -9.18 3.77
C GLY A 342 10.35 -9.17 5.09
N CYS A 343 10.28 -10.28 5.82
CA CYS A 343 11.01 -10.47 7.07
C CYS A 343 12.52 -10.64 6.82
N ASP A 344 13.32 -10.23 7.80
CA ASP A 344 14.74 -10.56 7.82
C ASP A 344 14.94 -12.08 8.02
N SER A 345 15.97 -12.66 7.39
CA SER A 345 16.25 -14.09 7.50
C SER A 345 16.51 -14.53 8.93
N LYS A 346 17.17 -13.70 9.74
CA LYS A 346 17.41 -13.97 11.18
C LYS A 346 16.10 -14.09 11.95
N LEU A 347 15.05 -13.31 11.59
CA LEU A 347 13.74 -13.47 12.22
C LEU A 347 13.09 -14.79 11.84
N ILE A 348 13.17 -15.22 10.57
CA ILE A 348 12.67 -16.53 10.12
C ILE A 348 13.39 -17.66 10.85
N ASP A 349 14.71 -17.57 11.01
CA ASP A 349 15.52 -18.55 11.78
C ASP A 349 15.10 -18.57 13.25
N THR A 350 14.87 -17.40 13.86
CA THR A 350 14.39 -17.27 15.25
C THR A 350 13.03 -17.94 15.43
N ILE A 351 12.08 -17.70 14.52
CA ILE A 351 10.76 -18.33 14.56
C ILE A 351 10.88 -19.86 14.46
N ASN A 352 11.73 -20.36 13.57
CA ASN A 352 11.99 -21.80 13.42
C ASN A 352 12.68 -22.44 14.64
N GLN A 353 13.46 -21.67 15.40
CA GLN A 353 14.10 -22.16 16.64
C GLN A 353 13.16 -22.14 17.85
N LYS A 354 12.40 -21.03 17.98
CA LYS A 354 11.51 -20.82 19.13
C LYS A 354 10.17 -21.56 19.02
N LEU A 355 9.74 -21.81 17.78
CA LEU A 355 8.52 -22.54 17.45
C LEU A 355 7.28 -21.98 18.16
N PRO A 356 6.94 -20.68 18.04
CA PRO A 356 5.67 -20.18 18.58
C PRO A 356 4.48 -20.95 18.03
N GLU A 357 3.38 -21.02 18.81
CA GLU A 357 2.24 -21.87 18.49
C GLU A 357 1.52 -21.42 17.23
N LYS A 358 1.34 -20.10 17.07
CA LYS A 358 0.67 -19.49 15.92
C LYS A 358 1.49 -18.37 15.32
N LEU A 359 1.33 -18.18 14.01
CA LEU A 359 1.89 -17.05 13.29
C LEU A 359 0.80 -16.37 12.48
N VAL A 360 0.83 -15.04 12.49
CA VAL A 360 0.03 -14.18 11.61
C VAL A 360 0.98 -13.38 10.76
N TYR A 361 0.87 -13.50 9.44
CA TYR A 361 1.70 -12.74 8.50
C TYR A 361 0.82 -11.87 7.61
N LEU A 362 0.75 -10.56 7.90
CA LEU A 362 0.16 -9.55 7.02
C LEU A 362 1.24 -9.05 6.06
N SER A 363 0.91 -8.83 4.78
CA SER A 363 1.88 -8.34 3.79
C SER A 363 1.24 -7.56 2.65
N CYS A 364 1.87 -6.43 2.31
CA CYS A 364 1.59 -5.68 1.09
C CYS A 364 2.37 -6.18 -0.14
N ASN A 365 3.18 -7.26 0.02
CA ASN A 365 3.95 -7.86 -1.06
C ASN A 365 3.89 -9.39 -0.99
N PRO A 366 2.94 -10.06 -1.65
CA PRO A 366 2.78 -11.50 -1.58
C PRO A 366 3.98 -12.28 -2.13
N ILE A 367 4.85 -11.67 -2.97
CA ILE A 367 6.06 -12.33 -3.47
C ILE A 367 7.05 -12.62 -2.33
N THR A 368 7.33 -11.60 -1.52
CA THR A 368 8.24 -11.76 -0.36
C THR A 368 7.60 -12.57 0.74
N GLN A 369 6.28 -12.48 0.91
CA GLN A 369 5.55 -13.31 1.85
C GLN A 369 5.69 -14.81 1.50
N VAL A 370 5.50 -15.20 0.23
CA VAL A 370 5.67 -16.60 -0.21
C VAL A 370 7.09 -17.08 0.07
N ARG A 371 8.12 -16.29 -0.26
CA ARG A 371 9.53 -16.62 0.05
C ARG A 371 9.74 -16.91 1.55
N ASP A 372 9.20 -16.06 2.41
CA ASP A 372 9.36 -16.21 3.86
C ASP A 372 8.57 -17.41 4.40
N LEU A 373 7.39 -17.67 3.84
CA LEU A 373 6.57 -18.84 4.16
C LEU A 373 7.21 -20.16 3.72
N GLU A 374 7.93 -20.17 2.58
CA GLU A 374 8.76 -21.32 2.17
C GLU A 374 9.80 -21.66 3.26
N GLY A 375 10.42 -20.63 3.86
CA GLY A 375 11.37 -20.80 4.98
C GLY A 375 10.75 -21.33 6.28
N LEU A 376 9.43 -21.22 6.43
CA LEU A 376 8.68 -21.69 7.61
C LEU A 376 7.95 -23.04 7.39
N ALA A 377 7.91 -23.51 6.14
CA ALA A 377 7.06 -24.64 5.73
C ALA A 377 7.41 -25.98 6.41
N GLU A 378 8.63 -26.16 6.90
CA GLU A 378 9.02 -27.37 7.65
C GLU A 378 8.25 -27.49 8.97
N ASN A 379 8.15 -26.39 9.73
CA ASN A 379 7.62 -26.36 11.08
C ASN A 379 6.17 -25.89 11.17
N TYR A 380 5.65 -25.22 10.13
CA TYR A 380 4.33 -24.62 10.13
C TYR A 380 3.45 -25.11 8.99
N ARG A 381 2.15 -25.19 9.28
CA ARG A 381 1.11 -25.41 8.29
C ARG A 381 0.34 -24.10 8.09
N ILE A 382 0.16 -23.71 6.86
CA ILE A 382 -0.72 -22.59 6.50
C ILE A 382 -2.16 -23.08 6.67
N THR A 383 -2.92 -22.41 7.53
CA THR A 383 -4.32 -22.76 7.83
C THR A 383 -5.31 -21.89 7.08
N ASP A 384 -4.90 -20.68 6.69
CA ASP A 384 -5.71 -19.75 5.91
C ASP A 384 -4.82 -18.77 5.13
N VAL A 385 -5.26 -18.39 3.92
CA VAL A 385 -4.72 -17.27 3.16
C VAL A 385 -5.88 -16.47 2.60
N THR A 386 -5.90 -15.18 2.90
CA THR A 386 -6.91 -14.25 2.38
C THR A 386 -6.24 -13.03 1.77
N GLY A 387 -6.58 -12.73 0.51
CA GLY A 387 -6.24 -11.46 -0.14
C GLY A 387 -7.32 -10.41 0.15
N TYR A 388 -6.90 -9.14 0.25
CA TYR A 388 -7.79 -8.00 0.50
C TYR A 388 -7.51 -6.89 -0.50
N ASN A 389 -8.56 -6.31 -1.08
CA ASN A 389 -8.43 -5.16 -1.96
C ASN A 389 -8.38 -3.85 -1.16
N PHE A 390 -7.26 -3.56 -0.47
CA PHE A 390 -7.07 -2.30 0.25
C PHE A 390 -6.91 -1.10 -0.69
N PHE A 391 -6.47 -1.36 -1.92
CA PHE A 391 -6.06 -0.34 -2.87
C PHE A 391 -6.79 -0.51 -4.21
N PRO A 392 -8.13 -0.33 -4.26
CA PRO A 392 -8.87 -0.36 -5.52
C PRO A 392 -8.24 0.54 -6.60
N HIS A 393 -8.35 0.11 -7.84
CA HIS A 393 -7.81 0.78 -9.04
C HIS A 393 -6.28 0.85 -9.09
N THR A 394 -5.60 0.04 -8.26
CA THR A 394 -4.14 -0.13 -8.28
C THR A 394 -3.79 -1.62 -8.33
N PRO A 395 -2.56 -2.00 -8.76
CA PRO A 395 -2.15 -3.40 -8.73
C PRO A 395 -1.80 -3.93 -7.33
N HIS A 396 -1.86 -3.07 -6.30
CA HIS A 396 -1.52 -3.46 -4.93
C HIS A 396 -2.61 -4.31 -4.29
N VAL A 397 -2.19 -5.26 -3.49
CA VAL A 397 -3.06 -6.14 -2.71
C VAL A 397 -2.42 -6.39 -1.35
N GLU A 398 -3.23 -6.50 -0.32
CA GLU A 398 -2.81 -6.99 1.00
C GLU A 398 -3.16 -8.47 1.12
N THR A 399 -2.31 -9.24 1.77
CA THR A 399 -2.52 -10.66 2.04
C THR A 399 -2.29 -10.98 3.51
N VAL A 400 -3.15 -11.79 4.08
CA VAL A 400 -3.00 -12.35 5.43
C VAL A 400 -2.83 -13.85 5.30
N ALA A 401 -1.73 -14.37 5.82
CA ALA A 401 -1.52 -15.81 6.00
C ALA A 401 -1.57 -16.13 7.50
N LEU A 402 -2.37 -17.14 7.86
CA LEU A 402 -2.50 -17.64 9.21
C LEU A 402 -1.84 -19.02 9.27
N LEU A 403 -0.95 -19.23 10.23
CA LEU A 403 -0.19 -20.47 10.36
C LEU A 403 -0.29 -21.02 11.79
N SER A 404 -0.32 -22.34 11.86
CA SER A 404 -0.18 -23.08 13.13
C SER A 404 1.02 -24.01 13.04
N ARG A 405 1.73 -24.14 14.16
CA ARG A 405 2.81 -25.11 14.28
C ARG A 405 2.28 -26.53 13.98
N LYS A 406 3.09 -27.37 13.33
CA LYS A 406 2.80 -28.79 13.02
C LYS A 406 2.83 -29.66 14.25
#